data_dd01448d414a7675bbe46792a85daddc
#
_entry.id   dd01448d414a7675bbe46792a85daddc
#
_cell.length_a   1.000
_cell.length_b   1.000
_cell.length_c   1.000
_cell.angle_alpha   90.00
_cell.angle_beta   90.00
_cell.angle_gamma   90.00
#
_symmetry.space_group_name_H-M   'P 1'
#
loop_
_entity.id
_entity.type
_entity.pdbx_description
1 polymer ?
#
loop_
_entity_poly.entity_id
_entity_poly.type
_entity_poly.pdbx_seq_one_letter_code
_entity_poly.pdbx_strand_id
1 'polypeptide(L)'
;CIRDRATTINPERIKGASLVVSLEPCNHTGRTGPCTEAIVAAGIAHVYYVKDDPNPQAAGGADYLRAHGVQVTQVDFPVDGLEPWLDSVRYGRVSVTAKFAATLDGFTAAPDGTSQWITGPETRQYAHFDRAMRDAIVIGTGTAIADNPSLTARDRDGSLLANQPRRI
;
A
#
# COMPACT_ATOMS: atom_id res chain seq x y z
N CYS A 1 0.11 -8.84 9.43
CA CYS A 1 0.87 -7.88 10.27
C CYS A 1 2.34 -8.28 10.29
N ILE A 2 3.26 -7.33 10.28
CA ILE A 2 4.73 -7.55 10.38
C ILE A 2 5.07 -8.40 11.61
N ARG A 3 4.29 -8.27 12.67
CA ARG A 3 4.40 -9.04 13.91
C ARG A 3 4.50 -10.54 13.70
N ASP A 4 3.66 -11.12 12.84
CA ASP A 4 3.57 -12.59 12.70
C ASP A 4 4.77 -13.17 11.94
N ARG A 5 5.41 -12.39 11.07
CA ARG A 5 6.64 -12.82 10.38
C ARG A 5 7.89 -12.64 11.24
N ALA A 6 7.97 -11.55 12.01
CA ALA A 6 9.13 -11.29 12.86
C ALA A 6 9.21 -12.28 14.02
N THR A 7 8.07 -12.70 14.60
CA THR A 7 8.03 -13.65 15.73
C THR A 7 8.24 -15.12 15.33
N THR A 8 8.11 -15.46 14.04
CA THR A 8 8.42 -16.81 13.51
C THR A 8 9.89 -17.02 13.15
N ILE A 9 10.66 -15.95 13.04
CA ILE A 9 12.12 -16.02 12.86
C ILE A 9 12.73 -16.28 14.26
N ASN A 10 13.68 -17.20 14.34
CA ASN A 10 14.37 -17.65 15.56
C ASN A 10 14.44 -16.56 16.65
N PRO A 11 13.75 -16.72 17.81
CA PRO A 11 13.65 -15.69 18.85
C PRO A 11 15.01 -15.22 19.38
N GLU A 12 16.01 -16.09 19.39
CA GLU A 12 17.37 -15.76 19.87
C GLU A 12 18.09 -14.74 18.96
N ARG A 13 17.76 -14.73 17.65
CA ARG A 13 18.33 -13.78 16.70
C ARG A 13 17.67 -12.42 16.70
N ILE A 14 16.47 -12.32 17.27
CA ILE A 14 15.67 -11.08 17.32
C ILE A 14 16.06 -10.22 18.52
N LYS A 15 16.44 -10.85 19.62
CA LYS A 15 16.84 -10.14 20.83
C LYS A 15 18.04 -9.23 20.56
N GLY A 16 17.87 -7.94 20.84
CA GLY A 16 18.88 -6.92 20.59
C GLY A 16 18.93 -6.41 19.13
N ALA A 17 18.08 -6.95 18.25
CA ALA A 17 18.03 -6.53 16.83
C ALA A 17 17.38 -5.15 16.65
N SER A 18 17.56 -4.58 15.47
CA SER A 18 16.84 -3.40 15.00
C SER A 18 15.67 -3.78 14.10
N LEU A 19 14.54 -3.11 14.28
CA LEU A 19 13.34 -3.22 13.45
C LEU A 19 13.18 -1.94 12.62
N VAL A 20 12.97 -2.09 11.30
CA VAL A 20 12.68 -0.97 10.39
C VAL A 20 11.27 -1.15 9.86
N VAL A 21 10.43 -0.12 10.00
CA VAL A 21 9.03 -0.13 9.56
C VAL A 21 8.65 1.18 8.88
N SER A 22 7.72 1.12 7.95
CA SER A 22 7.22 2.30 7.23
C SER A 22 6.29 3.18 8.08
N LEU A 23 5.54 2.57 9.02
CA LEU A 23 4.58 3.25 9.87
C LEU A 23 4.94 3.04 11.34
N GLU A 24 4.63 4.01 12.19
CA GLU A 24 4.74 3.88 13.64
C GLU A 24 4.07 2.60 14.15
N PRO A 25 4.75 1.78 14.99
CA PRO A 25 4.12 0.58 15.55
C PRO A 25 2.88 0.91 16.36
N CYS A 26 1.77 0.29 16.04
CA CYS A 26 0.49 0.57 16.69
C CYS A 26 0.50 0.22 18.20
N ASN A 27 -0.18 1.06 18.99
CA ASN A 27 -0.33 0.91 20.44
C ASN A 27 -1.78 0.65 20.87
N HIS A 28 -2.55 -0.09 20.06
CA HIS A 28 -3.94 -0.44 20.37
C HIS A 28 -4.20 -1.92 20.13
N THR A 29 -5.19 -2.46 20.82
CA THR A 29 -5.71 -3.80 20.56
C THR A 29 -6.83 -3.72 19.53
N GLY A 30 -6.55 -4.30 18.34
CA GLY A 30 -7.53 -4.46 17.27
C GLY A 30 -7.91 -5.95 17.11
N ARG A 31 -7.81 -6.48 15.88
CA ARG A 31 -7.93 -7.94 15.63
C ARG A 31 -6.81 -8.74 16.30
N THR A 32 -5.71 -8.12 16.56
CA THR A 32 -4.52 -8.66 17.25
C THR A 32 -4.08 -7.64 18.29
N GLY A 33 -3.30 -8.08 19.29
CA GLY A 33 -2.72 -7.16 20.29
C GLY A 33 -1.75 -6.15 19.68
N PRO A 34 -1.32 -5.14 20.44
CA PRO A 34 -0.45 -4.06 19.98
C PRO A 34 0.88 -4.56 19.40
N CYS A 35 1.35 -3.92 18.33
CA CYS A 35 2.69 -4.20 17.82
C CYS A 35 3.77 -3.81 18.84
N THR A 36 3.55 -2.77 19.60
CA THR A 36 4.46 -2.29 20.65
C THR A 36 4.75 -3.35 21.72
N GLU A 37 3.74 -4.02 22.24
CA GLU A 37 3.91 -5.11 23.22
C GLU A 37 4.72 -6.27 22.64
N ALA A 38 4.44 -6.66 21.39
CA ALA A 38 5.17 -7.73 20.72
C ALA A 38 6.65 -7.36 20.48
N ILE A 39 6.95 -6.10 20.18
CA ILE A 39 8.31 -5.59 19.99
C ILE A 39 9.09 -5.65 21.30
N VAL A 40 8.48 -5.20 22.41
CA VAL A 40 9.08 -5.25 23.74
C VAL A 40 9.31 -6.70 24.18
N ALA A 41 8.31 -7.56 24.02
CA ALA A 41 8.41 -8.98 24.37
C ALA A 41 9.47 -9.74 23.56
N ALA A 42 9.69 -9.35 22.29
CA ALA A 42 10.73 -9.91 21.44
C ALA A 42 12.15 -9.41 21.78
N GLY A 43 12.28 -8.42 22.66
CA GLY A 43 13.57 -7.85 23.05
C GLY A 43 14.26 -7.06 21.93
N ILE A 44 13.50 -6.45 21.04
CA ILE A 44 14.02 -5.54 20.01
C ILE A 44 14.68 -4.35 20.71
N ALA A 45 15.92 -4.02 20.31
CA ALA A 45 16.66 -2.93 20.95
C ALA A 45 16.40 -1.56 20.31
N HIS A 46 16.14 -1.52 19.00
CA HIS A 46 15.94 -0.28 18.28
C HIS A 46 14.82 -0.41 17.23
N VAL A 47 13.96 0.58 17.15
CA VAL A 47 12.93 0.71 16.11
C VAL A 47 13.19 1.97 15.30
N TYR A 48 13.27 1.79 13.96
CA TYR A 48 13.25 2.89 13.00
C TYR A 48 11.89 2.90 12.31
N TYR A 49 11.22 4.04 12.29
CA TYR A 49 9.95 4.19 11.57
C TYR A 49 9.93 5.47 10.73
N VAL A 50 9.09 5.52 9.69
CA VAL A 50 9.10 6.63 8.74
C VAL A 50 7.95 7.60 9.03
N LYS A 51 6.72 7.12 9.10
CA LYS A 51 5.52 7.96 9.27
C LYS A 51 4.84 7.69 10.60
N ASP A 52 4.38 8.76 11.25
CA ASP A 52 3.50 8.64 12.41
C ASP A 52 2.16 8.00 12.00
N ASP A 53 1.54 7.21 12.88
CA ASP A 53 0.21 6.68 12.63
C ASP A 53 -0.82 7.82 12.76
N PRO A 54 -1.53 8.19 11.68
CA PRO A 54 -2.52 9.26 11.72
C PRO A 54 -3.81 8.88 12.47
N ASN A 55 -3.98 7.60 12.80
CA ASN A 55 -5.13 7.14 13.55
C ASN A 55 -4.92 7.36 15.06
N PRO A 56 -5.67 8.28 15.71
CA PRO A 56 -5.48 8.58 17.14
C PRO A 56 -5.64 7.36 18.05
N GLN A 57 -6.36 6.34 17.61
CA GLN A 57 -6.52 5.10 18.39
C GLN A 57 -5.27 4.22 18.35
N ALA A 58 -4.46 4.33 17.29
CA ALA A 58 -3.29 3.50 17.06
C ALA A 58 -1.97 4.21 17.38
N ALA A 59 -1.97 5.54 17.39
CA ALA A 59 -0.81 6.40 17.64
C ALA A 59 -0.21 6.23 19.05
N GLY A 60 0.99 6.78 19.25
CA GLY A 60 1.69 6.78 20.54
C GLY A 60 2.56 5.56 20.79
N GLY A 61 2.78 4.75 19.77
CA GLY A 61 3.63 3.58 19.86
C GLY A 61 5.09 3.91 20.08
N ALA A 62 5.58 4.98 19.49
CA ALA A 62 6.95 5.45 19.68
C ALA A 62 7.23 5.80 21.14
N ASP A 63 6.33 6.50 21.80
CA ASP A 63 6.47 6.90 23.21
C ASP A 63 6.34 5.69 24.14
N TYR A 64 5.40 4.78 23.84
CA TYR A 64 5.28 3.53 24.57
C TYR A 64 6.59 2.72 24.52
N LEU A 65 7.17 2.56 23.34
CA LEU A 65 8.42 1.81 23.16
C LEU A 65 9.59 2.47 23.91
N ARG A 66 9.72 3.80 23.85
CA ARG A 66 10.75 4.53 24.60
C ARG A 66 10.60 4.34 26.11
N ALA A 67 9.37 4.37 26.62
CA ALA A 67 9.08 4.14 28.04
C ALA A 67 9.44 2.72 28.50
N HIS A 68 9.50 1.76 27.57
CA HIS A 68 9.89 0.36 27.83
C HIS A 68 11.35 0.04 27.44
N GLY A 69 12.19 1.07 27.28
CA GLY A 69 13.63 0.90 27.08
C GLY A 69 14.05 0.57 25.64
N VAL A 70 13.14 0.65 24.67
CA VAL A 70 13.46 0.48 23.24
C VAL A 70 13.89 1.83 22.68
N GLN A 71 15.02 1.89 21.97
CA GLN A 71 15.42 3.09 21.23
C GLN A 71 14.48 3.27 20.04
N VAL A 72 14.02 4.50 19.80
CA VAL A 72 13.09 4.78 18.69
C VAL A 72 13.54 6.02 17.94
N THR A 73 13.78 5.85 16.65
CA THR A 73 14.19 6.91 15.72
C THR A 73 13.22 7.01 14.56
N GLN A 74 12.67 8.20 14.36
CA GLN A 74 11.96 8.50 13.11
C GLN A 74 12.96 8.86 12.03
N VAL A 75 12.79 8.28 10.84
CA VAL A 75 13.66 8.50 9.68
C VAL A 75 12.86 9.09 8.52
N ASP A 76 13.48 9.96 7.75
CA ASP A 76 12.88 10.47 6.53
C ASP A 76 13.23 9.55 5.36
N PHE A 77 12.21 8.86 4.84
CA PHE A 77 12.35 7.97 3.69
C PHE A 77 11.05 7.98 2.86
N PRO A 78 11.11 7.97 1.53
CA PRO A 78 9.91 7.92 0.70
C PRO A 78 9.17 6.59 0.88
N VAL A 79 7.87 6.67 1.16
CA VAL A 79 6.97 5.52 1.32
C VAL A 79 5.69 5.72 0.50
N ASP A 80 5.87 6.03 -0.79
CA ASP A 80 4.80 6.42 -1.71
C ASP A 80 3.61 5.45 -1.71
N GLY A 81 3.88 4.14 -1.55
CA GLY A 81 2.82 3.13 -1.46
C GLY A 81 1.93 3.23 -0.20
N LEU A 82 2.37 3.98 0.83
CA LEU A 82 1.60 4.19 2.05
C LEU A 82 0.74 5.46 1.98
N GLU A 83 1.11 6.45 1.18
CA GLU A 83 0.45 7.75 1.12
C GLU A 83 -1.07 7.67 0.83
N PRO A 84 -1.57 6.83 -0.11
CA PRO A 84 -3.01 6.71 -0.34
C PRO A 84 -3.79 6.27 0.90
N TRP A 85 -3.20 5.39 1.72
CA TRP A 85 -3.82 4.94 2.97
C TRP A 85 -3.74 6.03 4.04
N LEU A 86 -2.58 6.69 4.19
CA LEU A 86 -2.41 7.81 5.12
C LEU A 86 -3.43 8.90 4.86
N ASP A 87 -3.62 9.27 3.59
CA ASP A 87 -4.59 10.28 3.18
C ASP A 87 -6.03 9.85 3.47
N SER A 88 -6.36 8.58 3.23
CA SER A 88 -7.71 8.09 3.51
C SER A 88 -8.03 8.13 5.00
N VAL A 89 -7.05 7.82 5.87
CA VAL A 89 -7.22 7.91 7.33
C VAL A 89 -7.30 9.37 7.79
N ARG A 90 -6.41 10.25 7.31
CA ARG A 90 -6.37 11.67 7.68
C ARG A 90 -7.64 12.41 7.31
N TYR A 91 -8.17 12.15 6.11
CA TYR A 91 -9.30 12.90 5.55
C TYR A 91 -10.64 12.19 5.64
N GLY A 92 -10.66 10.94 6.15
CA GLY A 92 -11.89 10.14 6.27
C GLY A 92 -12.57 9.85 4.93
N ARG A 93 -11.81 9.77 3.83
CA ARG A 93 -12.33 9.55 2.49
C ARG A 93 -11.47 8.56 1.71
N VAL A 94 -12.05 7.93 0.70
CA VAL A 94 -11.29 7.04 -0.19
C VAL A 94 -10.24 7.82 -0.98
N SER A 95 -9.06 7.24 -1.17
CA SER A 95 -8.06 7.74 -2.09
C SER A 95 -8.46 7.36 -3.52
N VAL A 96 -8.55 8.35 -4.40
CA VAL A 96 -8.96 8.16 -5.80
C VAL A 96 -7.80 8.50 -6.72
N THR A 97 -7.46 7.57 -7.60
CA THR A 97 -6.47 7.78 -8.66
C THR A 97 -7.17 7.74 -10.01
N ALA A 98 -7.07 8.81 -10.79
CA ALA A 98 -7.52 8.85 -12.17
C ALA A 98 -6.43 8.28 -13.08
N LYS A 99 -6.79 7.27 -13.92
CA LYS A 99 -5.89 6.70 -14.95
C LYS A 99 -6.53 6.88 -16.32
N PHE A 100 -5.80 7.48 -17.22
CA PHE A 100 -6.19 7.58 -18.62
C PHE A 100 -4.97 7.36 -19.53
N ALA A 101 -5.21 6.98 -20.79
CA ALA A 101 -4.19 6.94 -21.83
C ALA A 101 -4.49 8.07 -22.82
N ALA A 102 -3.49 8.87 -23.14
CA ALA A 102 -3.61 9.96 -24.10
C ALA A 102 -2.36 10.04 -24.97
N THR A 103 -2.54 10.54 -26.18
CA THR A 103 -1.47 10.93 -27.07
C THR A 103 -0.79 12.20 -26.58
N LEU A 104 0.36 12.58 -27.14
CA LEU A 104 1.09 13.80 -26.72
C LEU A 104 0.28 15.08 -26.95
N ASP A 105 -0.62 15.08 -27.93
CA ASP A 105 -1.56 16.17 -28.22
C ASP A 105 -2.89 16.06 -27.44
N GLY A 106 -2.98 15.11 -26.47
CA GLY A 106 -4.06 15.05 -25.48
C GLY A 106 -5.31 14.27 -25.90
N PHE A 107 -5.29 13.56 -27.04
CA PHE A 107 -6.43 12.76 -27.48
C PHE A 107 -6.43 11.36 -26.87
N THR A 108 -7.62 10.83 -26.61
CA THR A 108 -7.83 9.47 -26.06
C THR A 108 -8.27 8.47 -27.14
N ALA A 109 -8.54 8.94 -28.37
CA ALA A 109 -8.87 8.14 -29.53
C ALA A 109 -8.49 8.89 -30.80
N ALA A 110 -8.33 8.17 -31.91
CA ALA A 110 -8.18 8.75 -33.25
C ALA A 110 -9.53 9.27 -33.77
N PRO A 111 -9.55 10.09 -34.86
CA PRO A 111 -10.79 10.63 -35.42
C PRO A 111 -11.80 9.56 -35.87
N ASP A 112 -11.34 8.36 -36.19
CA ASP A 112 -12.17 7.21 -36.56
C ASP A 112 -12.69 6.42 -35.34
N GLY A 113 -12.38 6.86 -34.13
CA GLY A 113 -12.77 6.22 -32.89
C GLY A 113 -11.84 5.11 -32.42
N THR A 114 -10.79 4.77 -33.15
CA THR A 114 -9.82 3.76 -32.70
C THR A 114 -8.97 4.29 -31.55
N SER A 115 -8.74 3.46 -30.51
CA SER A 115 -7.98 3.83 -29.30
C SER A 115 -6.89 2.83 -28.93
N GLN A 116 -6.72 1.77 -29.71
CA GLN A 116 -5.77 0.69 -29.43
C GLN A 116 -4.63 0.67 -30.45
N TRP A 117 -3.35 0.85 -30.04
CA TRP A 117 -2.88 1.08 -28.68
C TRP A 117 -2.17 2.42 -28.63
N ILE A 118 -2.57 3.28 -27.68
CA ILE A 118 -1.93 4.58 -27.46
C ILE A 118 -0.61 4.40 -26.68
N THR A 119 -0.59 3.46 -25.73
CA THR A 119 0.58 3.17 -24.88
C THR A 119 1.26 1.87 -25.26
N GLY A 120 2.57 1.80 -25.03
CA GLY A 120 3.37 0.60 -25.29
C GLY A 120 3.06 -0.56 -24.32
N PRO A 121 3.55 -1.78 -24.61
CA PRO A 121 3.29 -2.97 -23.81
C PRO A 121 3.81 -2.83 -22.36
N GLU A 122 4.95 -2.19 -22.15
CA GLU A 122 5.52 -1.98 -20.82
C GLU A 122 4.63 -1.09 -19.95
N THR A 123 4.09 -0.01 -20.52
CA THR A 123 3.16 0.89 -19.83
C THR A 123 1.84 0.17 -19.50
N ARG A 124 1.35 -0.68 -20.40
CA ARG A 124 0.17 -1.49 -20.12
C ARG A 124 0.42 -2.50 -19.01
N GLN A 125 1.61 -3.11 -18.98
CA GLN A 125 2.00 -4.00 -17.89
C GLN A 125 2.07 -3.27 -16.55
N TYR A 126 2.64 -2.07 -16.53
CA TYR A 126 2.62 -1.22 -15.33
C TYR A 126 1.17 -0.94 -14.85
N ALA A 127 0.26 -0.65 -15.79
CA ALA A 127 -1.16 -0.45 -15.46
C ALA A 127 -1.83 -1.72 -14.87
N HIS A 128 -1.39 -2.91 -15.25
CA HIS A 128 -1.85 -4.15 -14.62
C HIS A 128 -1.34 -4.30 -13.19
N PHE A 129 -0.10 -3.97 -12.92
CA PHE A 129 0.45 -3.99 -11.55
C PHE A 129 -0.20 -2.93 -10.66
N ASP A 130 -0.35 -1.69 -11.15
CA ASP A 130 -1.06 -0.64 -10.42
C ASP A 130 -2.50 -1.08 -10.08
N ARG A 131 -3.20 -1.70 -11.03
CA ARG A 131 -4.55 -2.22 -10.82
C ARG A 131 -4.60 -3.31 -9.75
N ALA A 132 -3.62 -4.20 -9.68
CA ALA A 132 -3.54 -5.24 -8.64
C ALA A 132 -3.35 -4.67 -7.23
N MET A 133 -2.90 -3.43 -7.11
CA MET A 133 -2.71 -2.75 -5.83
C MET A 133 -3.93 -1.93 -5.39
N ARG A 134 -5.03 -1.94 -6.15
CA ARG A 134 -6.25 -1.18 -5.87
C ARG A 134 -7.34 -2.07 -5.29
N ASP A 135 -8.16 -1.52 -4.39
CA ASP A 135 -9.34 -2.22 -3.84
C ASP A 135 -10.47 -2.31 -4.87
N ALA A 136 -10.62 -1.26 -5.69
CA ALA A 136 -11.66 -1.18 -6.72
C ALA A 136 -11.17 -0.45 -7.97
N ILE A 137 -11.76 -0.81 -9.11
CA ILE A 137 -11.65 -0.09 -10.38
C ILE A 137 -13.05 0.33 -10.82
N VAL A 138 -13.19 1.61 -11.16
CA VAL A 138 -14.44 2.21 -11.62
C VAL A 138 -14.26 2.70 -13.04
N ILE A 139 -15.23 2.43 -13.92
CA ILE A 139 -15.27 2.96 -15.29
C ILE A 139 -16.62 3.59 -15.58
N GLY A 140 -16.63 4.51 -16.53
CA GLY A 140 -17.89 5.08 -17.04
C GLY A 140 -18.68 4.06 -17.87
N THR A 141 -20.00 4.18 -17.87
CA THR A 141 -20.91 3.34 -18.66
C THR A 141 -20.56 3.37 -20.16
N GLY A 142 -20.18 4.53 -20.69
CA GLY A 142 -19.74 4.65 -22.10
C GLY A 142 -18.54 3.76 -22.41
N THR A 143 -17.52 3.75 -21.54
CA THR A 143 -16.35 2.86 -21.68
C THR A 143 -16.75 1.39 -21.57
N ALA A 144 -17.65 1.06 -20.65
CA ALA A 144 -18.13 -0.32 -20.50
C ALA A 144 -18.82 -0.82 -21.79
N ILE A 145 -19.64 0.02 -22.42
CA ILE A 145 -20.37 -0.32 -23.65
C ILE A 145 -19.44 -0.39 -24.85
N ALA A 146 -18.53 0.59 -25.01
CA ALA A 146 -17.66 0.68 -26.17
C ALA A 146 -16.57 -0.40 -26.18
N ASP A 147 -15.94 -0.64 -25.04
CA ASP A 147 -14.73 -1.45 -24.96
C ASP A 147 -14.96 -2.85 -24.37
N ASN A 148 -16.07 -3.06 -23.66
CA ASN A 148 -16.36 -4.29 -22.91
C ASN A 148 -15.11 -4.85 -22.18
N PRO A 149 -14.43 -4.02 -21.36
CA PRO A 149 -13.11 -4.35 -20.85
C PRO A 149 -13.18 -5.40 -19.73
N SER A 150 -12.26 -6.34 -19.73
CA SER A 150 -12.19 -7.37 -18.67
C SER A 150 -11.79 -6.78 -17.30
N LEU A 151 -11.09 -5.65 -17.25
CA LEU A 151 -10.61 -4.93 -16.08
C LEU A 151 -9.79 -5.80 -15.10
N THR A 152 -9.25 -6.91 -15.56
CA THR A 152 -8.43 -7.82 -14.77
C THR A 152 -7.00 -7.31 -14.62
N ALA A 153 -6.37 -7.63 -13.50
CA ALA A 153 -4.94 -7.46 -13.31
C ALA A 153 -4.21 -8.72 -13.78
N ARG A 154 -3.21 -8.56 -14.67
CA ARG A 154 -2.49 -9.67 -15.31
C ARG A 154 -0.99 -9.48 -15.25
N ASP A 155 -0.26 -10.58 -15.21
CA ASP A 155 1.18 -10.63 -15.39
C ASP A 155 1.57 -10.55 -16.87
N ARG A 156 2.88 -10.55 -17.16
CA ARG A 156 3.45 -10.43 -18.52
C ARG A 156 3.08 -11.58 -19.44
N ASP A 157 2.88 -12.77 -18.89
CA ASP A 157 2.42 -13.97 -19.62
C ASP A 157 0.90 -14.02 -19.83
N GLY A 158 0.16 -13.00 -19.35
CA GLY A 158 -1.29 -12.90 -19.44
C GLY A 158 -2.05 -13.63 -18.33
N SER A 159 -1.36 -14.32 -17.41
CA SER A 159 -1.98 -14.96 -16.25
C SER A 159 -2.57 -13.93 -15.27
N LEU A 160 -3.59 -14.30 -14.52
CA LEU A 160 -4.20 -13.42 -13.53
C LEU A 160 -3.26 -13.26 -12.32
N LEU A 161 -3.04 -12.02 -11.92
CA LEU A 161 -2.39 -11.74 -10.64
C LEU A 161 -3.32 -12.15 -9.48
N ALA A 162 -2.72 -12.50 -8.33
CA ALA A 162 -3.46 -12.98 -7.16
C ALA A 162 -4.47 -11.94 -6.63
N ASN A 163 -4.09 -10.65 -6.68
CA ASN A 163 -4.96 -9.57 -6.28
C ASN A 163 -5.73 -9.03 -7.49
N GLN A 164 -7.05 -9.01 -7.36
CA GLN A 164 -7.96 -8.47 -8.36
C GLN A 164 -8.84 -7.39 -7.72
N PRO A 165 -8.95 -6.18 -8.28
CA PRO A 165 -9.83 -5.15 -7.76
C PRO A 165 -11.30 -5.53 -7.97
N ARG A 166 -12.17 -4.99 -7.11
CA ARG A 166 -13.62 -5.00 -7.40
C ARG A 166 -13.88 -4.13 -8.63
N ARG A 167 -14.70 -4.61 -9.54
CA ARG A 167 -15.12 -3.91 -10.76
C ARG A 167 -16.46 -3.24 -10.53
N ILE A 168 -16.54 -1.94 -10.78
CA ILE A 168 -17.72 -1.09 -10.57
C ILE A 168 -18.01 -0.31 -11.85
#